data_e1d3f50073ad41ae4d138f5ff55b5faf
#
_entry.id   e1d3f50073ad41ae4d138f5ff55b5faf
#
_cell.length_a   1.000
_cell.length_b   1.000
_cell.length_c   1.000
_cell.angle_alpha   90.00
_cell.angle_beta   90.00
_cell.angle_gamma   90.00
#
_symmetry.space_group_name_H-M   'P 1'
#
loop_
_entity.id
_entity.type
_entity.pdbx_description
1 polymer ?
#
loop_
_entity_poly.entity_id
_entity_poly.type
_entity_poly.pdbx_seq_one_letter_code
_entity_poly.pdbx_strand_id
1 'polypeptide(L)'
;MNARLNILPDPAFLDLKSVLSERLERIAGGIHPEQFASLLDPLMRQTLEHGFAEAGADEGTVWLLDHAGEFLVPAWNSGPHADKLVGKFKQPLKAGLICMVFSSEQPFLENEVWKNSRQSKLLDSMLEVQTSAMIAVPFYFLRACRGVVSCVKLDKASRSAPGATDSNGFHPEHLTHVQRATAVLSQLVELKLLSCTVGWSE
;
A
#
# COMPACT_ATOMS: atom_id res chain seq x y z
N MET A 1 14.30 33.70 10.34
CA MET A 1 14.77 32.56 11.16
C MET A 1 13.54 31.77 11.63
N ASN A 2 13.29 30.60 11.08
CA ASN A 2 12.21 29.73 11.56
C ASN A 2 12.68 29.04 12.85
N ALA A 3 12.14 29.47 13.98
CA ALA A 3 12.36 28.76 15.25
C ALA A 3 11.73 27.36 15.13
N ARG A 4 12.56 26.31 15.09
CA ARG A 4 12.07 24.94 15.20
C ARG A 4 11.61 24.70 16.62
N LEU A 5 10.36 24.32 16.81
CA LEU A 5 9.87 23.85 18.10
C LEU A 5 10.68 22.60 18.50
N ASN A 6 11.45 22.69 19.57
CA ASN A 6 12.22 21.57 20.09
C ASN A 6 11.50 21.02 21.33
N ILE A 7 10.74 19.95 21.13
CA ILE A 7 10.05 19.27 22.22
C ILE A 7 11.00 18.19 22.75
N LEU A 8 11.52 18.40 23.96
CA LEU A 8 12.33 17.39 24.63
C LEU A 8 11.44 16.28 25.19
N PRO A 9 11.88 15.01 25.11
CA PRO A 9 11.18 13.92 25.76
C PRO A 9 11.07 14.18 27.25
N ASP A 10 9.87 14.00 27.81
CA ASP A 10 9.68 14.06 29.27
C ASP A 10 10.35 12.82 29.89
N PRO A 11 11.28 13.02 30.86
CA PRO A 11 11.94 11.91 31.56
C PRO A 11 10.97 10.91 32.20
N ALA A 12 9.79 11.37 32.64
CA ALA A 12 8.76 10.50 33.23
C ALA A 12 8.23 9.44 32.25
N PHE A 13 8.37 9.66 30.93
CA PHE A 13 7.94 8.71 29.91
C PHE A 13 9.06 7.80 29.38
N LEU A 14 10.31 7.99 29.82
CA LEU A 14 11.43 7.16 29.33
C LEU A 14 11.26 5.68 29.67
N ASP A 15 10.77 5.39 30.86
CA ASP A 15 10.54 4.01 31.32
C ASP A 15 9.36 3.34 30.59
N LEU A 16 8.42 4.13 30.08
CA LEU A 16 7.27 3.61 29.33
C LEU A 16 7.61 3.29 27.89
N LYS A 17 8.71 3.82 27.35
CA LYS A 17 9.09 3.67 25.94
C LYS A 17 9.24 2.21 25.52
N SER A 18 9.90 1.38 26.32
CA SER A 18 10.11 -0.04 26.04
C SER A 18 8.77 -0.81 26.08
N VAL A 19 7.96 -0.54 27.09
CA VAL A 19 6.64 -1.18 27.25
C VAL A 19 5.69 -0.80 26.10
N LEU A 20 5.65 0.47 25.72
CA LEU A 20 4.85 0.93 24.58
C LEU A 20 5.34 0.33 23.27
N SER A 21 6.65 0.30 23.03
CA SER A 21 7.22 -0.30 21.83
C SER A 21 6.86 -1.78 21.70
N GLU A 22 7.05 -2.57 22.76
CA GLU A 22 6.69 -3.98 22.79
C GLU A 22 5.19 -4.20 22.54
N ARG A 23 4.35 -3.36 23.16
CA ARG A 23 2.89 -3.42 22.97
C ARG A 23 2.48 -3.11 21.55
N LEU A 24 3.06 -2.06 20.96
CA LEU A 24 2.80 -1.66 19.57
C LEU A 24 3.24 -2.74 18.57
N GLU A 25 4.41 -3.33 18.76
CA GLU A 25 4.90 -4.43 17.92
C GLU A 25 3.97 -5.65 17.98
N ARG A 26 3.50 -5.99 19.17
CA ARG A 26 2.52 -7.09 19.35
C ARG A 26 1.20 -6.80 18.65
N ILE A 27 0.69 -5.57 18.75
CA ILE A 27 -0.51 -5.15 18.03
C ILE A 27 -0.29 -5.20 16.52
N ALA A 28 0.83 -4.66 16.04
CA ALA A 28 1.15 -4.68 14.61
C ALA A 28 1.28 -6.09 14.05
N GLY A 29 1.87 -7.02 14.81
CA GLY A 29 1.94 -8.43 14.43
C GLY A 29 0.59 -9.14 14.38
N GLY A 30 -0.43 -8.57 15.04
CA GLY A 30 -1.81 -9.07 15.00
C GLY A 30 -2.69 -8.41 13.94
N ILE A 31 -2.17 -7.45 13.16
CA ILE A 31 -2.95 -6.83 12.08
C ILE A 31 -2.94 -7.75 10.86
N HIS A 32 -4.08 -8.37 10.59
CA HIS A 32 -4.27 -9.22 9.42
C HIS A 32 -4.95 -8.45 8.28
N PRO A 33 -4.78 -8.88 7.02
CA PRO A 33 -5.38 -8.23 5.86
C PRO A 33 -6.88 -7.98 6.01
N GLU A 34 -7.63 -8.93 6.57
CA GLU A 34 -9.08 -8.86 6.75
C GLU A 34 -9.51 -7.77 7.75
N GLN A 35 -8.63 -7.43 8.71
CA GLN A 35 -8.91 -6.45 9.75
C GLN A 35 -8.45 -5.05 9.37
N PHE A 36 -7.49 -4.95 8.44
CA PHE A 36 -6.88 -3.68 8.05
C PHE A 36 -7.90 -2.68 7.51
N ALA A 37 -8.91 -3.14 6.78
CA ALA A 37 -9.96 -2.28 6.25
C ALA A 37 -10.72 -1.51 7.36
N SER A 38 -10.86 -2.09 8.56
CA SER A 38 -11.48 -1.44 9.71
C SER A 38 -10.57 -0.40 10.38
N LEU A 39 -9.26 -0.52 10.18
CA LEU A 39 -8.28 0.45 10.65
C LEU A 39 -8.27 1.72 9.79
N LEU A 40 -8.57 1.59 8.49
CA LEU A 40 -8.61 2.70 7.54
C LEU A 40 -9.80 3.61 7.80
N ASP A 41 -9.56 4.73 8.45
CA ASP A 41 -10.53 5.81 8.59
C ASP A 41 -10.71 6.59 7.26
N PRO A 42 -11.69 7.51 7.17
CA PRO A 42 -11.93 8.29 5.95
C PRO A 42 -10.71 9.09 5.47
N LEU A 43 -9.89 9.64 6.39
CA LEU A 43 -8.70 10.41 6.03
C LEU A 43 -7.64 9.54 5.38
N MET A 44 -7.41 8.34 5.92
CA MET A 44 -6.47 7.37 5.36
C MET A 44 -6.88 6.91 3.95
N ARG A 45 -8.17 6.62 3.76
CA ARG A 45 -8.73 6.25 2.44
C ARG A 45 -8.58 7.38 1.45
N GLN A 46 -8.99 8.60 1.82
CA GLN A 46 -8.86 9.78 0.97
C GLN A 46 -7.41 10.08 0.59
N THR A 47 -6.46 9.87 1.51
CA THR A 47 -5.02 10.04 1.25
C THR A 47 -4.55 9.08 0.16
N LEU A 48 -4.95 7.82 0.21
CA LEU A 48 -4.62 6.82 -0.81
C LEU A 48 -5.28 7.16 -2.16
N GLU A 49 -6.59 7.42 -2.14
CA GLU A 49 -7.36 7.74 -3.35
C GLU A 49 -6.82 8.99 -4.05
N HIS A 50 -6.45 10.03 -3.27
CA HIS A 50 -5.82 11.22 -3.81
C HIS A 50 -4.45 10.90 -4.45
N GLY A 51 -3.60 10.14 -3.78
CA GLY A 51 -2.30 9.74 -4.32
C GLY A 51 -2.41 8.93 -5.61
N PHE A 52 -3.42 8.06 -5.73
CA PHE A 52 -3.69 7.29 -6.95
C PHE A 52 -4.28 8.17 -8.06
N ALA A 53 -5.16 9.11 -7.72
CA ALA A 53 -5.71 10.08 -8.68
C ALA A 53 -4.62 10.99 -9.24
N GLU A 54 -3.72 11.53 -8.41
CA GLU A 54 -2.57 12.33 -8.83
C GLU A 54 -1.61 11.53 -9.75
N ALA A 55 -1.50 10.24 -9.54
CA ALA A 55 -0.75 9.35 -10.43
C ALA A 55 -1.51 9.01 -11.72
N GLY A 56 -2.80 9.34 -11.81
CA GLY A 56 -3.66 8.96 -12.94
C GLY A 56 -3.85 7.45 -13.05
N ALA A 57 -3.90 6.75 -11.91
CA ALA A 57 -4.14 5.32 -11.85
C ALA A 57 -5.63 5.00 -11.99
N ASP A 58 -5.95 3.83 -12.56
CA ASP A 58 -7.33 3.35 -12.66
C ASP A 58 -7.81 2.78 -11.33
N GLU A 59 -6.93 2.08 -10.60
CA GLU A 59 -7.20 1.55 -9.26
C GLU A 59 -5.91 1.34 -8.46
N GLY A 60 -6.05 1.26 -7.15
CA GLY A 60 -4.95 1.01 -6.23
C GLY A 60 -5.31 0.01 -5.15
N THR A 61 -4.29 -0.68 -4.63
CA THR A 61 -4.44 -1.76 -3.65
C THR A 61 -3.40 -1.62 -2.54
N VAL A 62 -3.83 -1.81 -1.31
CA VAL A 62 -2.95 -2.06 -0.16
C VAL A 62 -2.87 -3.57 0.04
N TRP A 63 -1.66 -4.10 -0.03
CA TRP A 63 -1.34 -5.51 0.19
C TRP A 63 -0.67 -5.66 1.55
N LEU A 64 -1.08 -6.64 2.33
CA LEU A 64 -0.41 -6.99 3.57
C LEU A 64 0.04 -8.44 3.55
N LEU A 65 1.12 -8.69 4.27
CA LEU A 65 1.59 -10.06 4.53
C LEU A 65 0.55 -10.79 5.37
N ASP A 66 0.24 -12.02 5.00
CA ASP A 66 -0.64 -12.86 5.81
C ASP A 66 0.05 -13.35 7.09
N HIS A 67 -0.72 -13.93 8.00
CA HIS A 67 -0.20 -14.40 9.29
C HIS A 67 0.88 -15.49 9.15
N ALA A 68 0.77 -16.32 8.13
CA ALA A 68 1.74 -17.40 7.87
C ALA A 68 3.05 -16.89 7.26
N GLY A 69 3.08 -15.63 6.76
CA GLY A 69 4.23 -15.10 6.06
C GLY A 69 4.45 -15.71 4.68
N GLU A 70 3.40 -16.24 4.06
CA GLU A 70 3.48 -16.96 2.80
C GLU A 70 2.88 -16.20 1.61
N PHE A 71 1.93 -15.29 1.88
CA PHE A 71 1.17 -14.58 0.84
C PHE A 71 1.08 -13.09 1.13
N LEU A 72 1.07 -12.29 0.06
CA LEU A 72 0.53 -10.94 0.08
C LEU A 72 -0.96 -11.00 -0.26
N VAL A 73 -1.78 -10.43 0.61
CA VAL A 73 -3.25 -10.44 0.49
C VAL A 73 -3.74 -9.01 0.37
N PRO A 74 -4.64 -8.68 -0.58
CA PRO A 74 -5.28 -7.37 -0.64
C PRO A 74 -6.06 -7.10 0.65
N ALA A 75 -5.66 -6.06 1.36
CA ALA A 75 -6.31 -5.60 2.58
C ALA A 75 -7.28 -4.44 2.32
N TRP A 76 -7.08 -3.74 1.21
CA TRP A 76 -7.97 -2.70 0.69
C TRP A 76 -7.72 -2.48 -0.81
N ASN A 77 -8.75 -2.10 -1.55
CA ASN A 77 -8.68 -1.79 -2.97
C ASN A 77 -9.68 -0.67 -3.29
N SER A 78 -9.31 0.27 -4.17
CA SER A 78 -10.15 1.39 -4.61
C SER A 78 -11.00 1.08 -5.84
N GLY A 79 -10.76 -0.05 -6.50
CA GLY A 79 -11.41 -0.41 -7.76
C GLY A 79 -12.75 -1.12 -7.59
N PRO A 80 -13.46 -1.34 -8.71
CA PRO A 80 -14.80 -1.94 -8.71
C PRO A 80 -14.80 -3.43 -8.32
N HIS A 81 -13.64 -4.07 -8.32
CA HIS A 81 -13.50 -5.49 -7.98
C HIS A 81 -13.03 -5.74 -6.54
N ALA A 82 -13.09 -4.71 -5.68
CA ALA A 82 -12.66 -4.80 -4.28
C ALA A 82 -13.29 -6.01 -3.56
N ASP A 83 -14.58 -6.28 -3.77
CA ASP A 83 -15.31 -7.39 -3.15
C ASP A 83 -14.79 -8.77 -3.56
N LYS A 84 -14.18 -8.90 -4.75
CA LYS A 84 -13.58 -10.15 -5.22
C LYS A 84 -12.15 -10.33 -4.72
N LEU A 85 -11.48 -9.21 -4.37
CA LEU A 85 -10.05 -9.17 -4.06
C LEU A 85 -9.76 -9.19 -2.57
N VAL A 86 -10.36 -8.26 -1.83
CA VAL A 86 -9.99 -7.99 -0.43
C VAL A 86 -10.25 -9.21 0.45
N GLY A 87 -9.19 -9.67 1.12
CA GLY A 87 -9.21 -10.85 1.97
C GLY A 87 -9.35 -12.19 1.25
N LYS A 88 -9.57 -12.21 -0.08
CA LYS A 88 -9.88 -13.43 -0.85
C LYS A 88 -8.73 -13.87 -1.76
N PHE A 89 -8.13 -12.92 -2.47
CA PHE A 89 -7.00 -13.20 -3.34
C PHE A 89 -5.71 -13.35 -2.52
N LYS A 90 -4.89 -14.33 -2.87
CA LYS A 90 -3.60 -14.59 -2.21
C LYS A 90 -2.50 -14.65 -3.26
N GLN A 91 -1.57 -13.71 -3.21
CA GLN A 91 -0.39 -13.70 -4.08
C GLN A 91 0.76 -14.38 -3.36
N PRO A 92 1.25 -15.54 -3.87
CA PRO A 92 2.41 -16.22 -3.27
C PRO A 92 3.66 -15.33 -3.31
N LEU A 93 4.43 -15.27 -2.21
CA LEU A 93 5.63 -14.42 -2.10
C LEU A 93 6.74 -14.76 -3.11
N LYS A 94 6.71 -15.97 -3.68
CA LYS A 94 7.74 -16.45 -4.63
C LYS A 94 7.54 -15.92 -6.06
N ALA A 95 6.45 -15.21 -6.35
CA ALA A 95 6.12 -14.77 -7.70
C ALA A 95 5.41 -13.40 -7.70
N GLY A 96 5.60 -12.66 -8.78
CA GLY A 96 4.91 -11.38 -9.01
C GLY A 96 5.72 -10.15 -8.62
N LEU A 97 5.39 -9.03 -9.29
CA LEU A 97 6.11 -7.75 -9.12
C LEU A 97 5.93 -7.15 -7.72
N ILE A 98 4.72 -7.26 -7.15
CA ILE A 98 4.46 -6.77 -5.77
C ILE A 98 5.30 -7.54 -4.74
N CYS A 99 5.50 -8.85 -4.93
CA CYS A 99 6.33 -9.65 -4.04
C CYS A 99 7.82 -9.32 -4.19
N MET A 100 8.25 -8.96 -5.40
CA MET A 100 9.59 -8.44 -5.63
C MET A 100 9.81 -7.13 -4.85
N VAL A 101 8.84 -6.19 -4.90
CA VAL A 101 8.90 -4.93 -4.16
C VAL A 101 8.92 -5.18 -2.65
N PHE A 102 8.07 -6.08 -2.15
CA PHE A 102 8.06 -6.47 -0.74
C PHE A 102 9.42 -7.02 -0.28
N SER A 103 10.03 -7.92 -1.07
CA SER A 103 11.28 -8.57 -0.71
C SER A 103 12.52 -7.67 -0.84
N SER A 104 12.52 -6.78 -1.83
CA SER A 104 13.64 -5.86 -2.07
C SER A 104 13.54 -4.58 -1.26
N GLU A 105 12.33 -4.27 -0.76
CA GLU A 105 11.98 -3.00 -0.12
C GLU A 105 12.30 -1.77 -1.00
N GLN A 106 12.30 -1.96 -2.33
CA GLN A 106 12.55 -0.90 -3.29
C GLN A 106 11.28 -0.58 -4.07
N PRO A 107 10.94 0.71 -4.22
CA PRO A 107 9.81 1.11 -5.06
C PRO A 107 10.06 0.76 -6.51
N PHE A 108 9.00 0.46 -7.25
CA PHE A 108 9.07 -0.04 -8.60
C PHE A 108 8.01 0.62 -9.49
N LEU A 109 8.39 0.91 -10.73
CA LEU A 109 7.52 1.41 -11.79
C LEU A 109 7.76 0.59 -13.05
N GLU A 110 6.69 0.09 -13.68
CA GLU A 110 6.72 -0.66 -14.93
C GLU A 110 5.59 -0.23 -15.84
N ASN A 111 5.89 0.08 -17.07
CA ASN A 111 4.95 0.55 -18.08
C ASN A 111 4.54 -0.52 -19.10
N GLU A 112 5.19 -1.65 -19.08
CA GLU A 112 4.92 -2.78 -19.96
C GLU A 112 4.78 -4.07 -19.13
N VAL A 113 3.90 -4.01 -18.13
CA VAL A 113 3.72 -5.10 -17.14
C VAL A 113 3.49 -6.44 -17.83
N TRP A 114 2.72 -6.48 -18.91
CA TRP A 114 2.43 -7.72 -19.68
C TRP A 114 3.65 -8.36 -20.33
N LYS A 115 4.75 -7.61 -20.55
CA LYS A 115 6.01 -8.10 -21.08
C LYS A 115 6.98 -8.58 -20.00
N ASN A 116 6.75 -8.18 -18.76
CA ASN A 116 7.64 -8.50 -17.66
C ASN A 116 7.48 -9.96 -17.24
N SER A 117 8.54 -10.76 -17.39
CA SER A 117 8.53 -12.19 -17.07
C SER A 117 8.30 -12.50 -15.60
N ARG A 118 8.46 -11.53 -14.71
CA ARG A 118 8.21 -11.66 -13.27
C ARG A 118 6.77 -11.37 -12.89
N GLN A 119 5.93 -10.88 -13.82
CA GLN A 119 4.52 -10.65 -13.52
C GLN A 119 3.80 -11.95 -13.20
N SER A 120 3.02 -11.94 -12.12
CA SER A 120 2.03 -12.97 -11.85
C SER A 120 0.73 -12.62 -12.58
N LYS A 121 0.31 -13.47 -13.52
CA LYS A 121 -0.95 -13.29 -14.26
C LYS A 121 -2.18 -13.78 -13.50
N LEU A 122 -2.01 -14.26 -12.28
CA LEU A 122 -3.10 -14.85 -11.51
C LEU A 122 -4.25 -13.86 -11.29
N LEU A 123 -3.91 -12.61 -10.92
CA LEU A 123 -4.89 -11.57 -10.67
C LEU A 123 -5.59 -11.12 -11.96
N ASP A 124 -4.81 -10.80 -12.99
CA ASP A 124 -5.34 -10.37 -14.29
C ASP A 124 -6.30 -11.43 -14.87
N SER A 125 -5.94 -12.72 -14.76
CA SER A 125 -6.77 -13.82 -15.21
C SER A 125 -8.05 -13.98 -14.39
N MET A 126 -7.97 -13.76 -13.07
CA MET A 126 -9.16 -13.88 -12.20
C MET A 126 -10.16 -12.75 -12.45
N LEU A 127 -9.68 -11.54 -12.77
CA LEU A 127 -10.51 -10.36 -12.99
C LEU A 127 -10.87 -10.14 -14.46
N GLU A 128 -10.33 -10.95 -15.37
CA GLU A 128 -10.51 -10.79 -16.81
C GLU A 128 -10.07 -9.40 -17.32
N VAL A 129 -8.97 -8.88 -16.76
CA VAL A 129 -8.37 -7.60 -17.10
C VAL A 129 -6.92 -7.80 -17.55
N GLN A 130 -6.34 -6.78 -18.16
CA GLN A 130 -4.92 -6.74 -18.45
C GLN A 130 -4.30 -5.49 -17.81
N THR A 131 -3.33 -5.70 -16.94
CA THR A 131 -2.54 -4.61 -16.36
C THR A 131 -1.53 -4.12 -17.39
N SER A 132 -1.63 -2.84 -17.76
CA SER A 132 -0.71 -2.20 -18.72
C SER A 132 0.50 -1.61 -18.00
N ALA A 133 0.30 -0.85 -16.93
CA ALA A 133 1.34 -0.23 -16.14
C ALA A 133 1.07 -0.40 -14.65
N MET A 134 2.14 -0.39 -13.84
CA MET A 134 2.08 -0.56 -12.40
C MET A 134 3.11 0.33 -11.69
N ILE A 135 2.69 0.94 -10.59
CA ILE A 135 3.56 1.44 -9.54
C ILE A 135 3.34 0.57 -8.31
N ALA A 136 4.43 0.20 -7.64
CA ALA A 136 4.39 -0.52 -6.37
C ALA A 136 5.44 0.06 -5.41
N VAL A 137 5.03 0.28 -4.16
CA VAL A 137 5.82 0.95 -3.11
C VAL A 137 5.77 0.12 -1.85
N PRO A 138 6.91 -0.17 -1.19
CA PRO A 138 6.89 -0.90 0.08
C PRO A 138 6.14 -0.09 1.14
N PHE A 139 5.34 -0.78 1.93
CA PHE A 139 4.50 -0.18 2.97
C PHE A 139 5.00 -0.57 4.35
N TYR A 140 5.40 0.45 5.10
CA TYR A 140 5.96 0.29 6.45
C TYR A 140 4.99 0.80 7.50
N PHE A 141 4.96 0.15 8.62
CA PHE A 141 4.52 0.72 9.89
C PHE A 141 5.22 0.01 11.06
N LEU A 142 5.46 0.79 12.12
CA LEU A 142 6.25 0.36 13.29
C LEU A 142 7.61 -0.26 12.87
N ARG A 143 8.32 0.45 11.98
CA ARG A 143 9.70 0.16 11.52
C ARG A 143 9.89 -1.15 10.76
N ALA A 144 8.84 -1.82 10.35
CA ALA A 144 8.91 -3.04 9.56
C ALA A 144 8.14 -2.88 8.25
N CYS A 145 8.66 -3.45 7.16
CA CYS A 145 7.90 -3.60 5.92
C CYS A 145 6.79 -4.64 6.17
N ARG A 146 5.54 -4.21 6.10
CA ARG A 146 4.36 -5.04 6.39
C ARG A 146 3.58 -5.40 5.13
N GLY A 147 3.89 -4.75 4.02
CA GLY A 147 3.17 -4.96 2.78
C GLY A 147 3.65 -4.07 1.65
N VAL A 148 2.77 -3.85 0.70
CA VAL A 148 3.00 -3.03 -0.50
C VAL A 148 1.75 -2.21 -0.78
N VAL A 149 1.92 -0.95 -1.18
CA VAL A 149 0.88 -0.16 -1.85
C VAL A 149 1.17 -0.17 -3.33
N SER A 150 0.22 -0.60 -4.14
CA SER A 150 0.34 -0.58 -5.59
C SER A 150 -0.81 0.15 -6.24
N CYS A 151 -0.58 0.74 -7.41
CA CYS A 151 -1.63 1.22 -8.29
C CYS A 151 -1.33 0.83 -9.72
N VAL A 152 -2.38 0.71 -10.52
CA VAL A 152 -2.29 0.17 -11.87
C VAL A 152 -3.05 1.04 -12.87
N LYS A 153 -2.59 0.96 -14.13
CA LYS A 153 -3.38 1.31 -15.31
C LYS A 153 -3.77 0.02 -16.01
N LEU A 154 -5.05 -0.06 -16.38
CA LEU A 154 -5.62 -1.20 -17.06
C LEU A 154 -5.69 -0.94 -18.55
N ASP A 155 -5.47 -1.98 -19.36
CA ASP A 155 -5.67 -1.89 -20.80
C ASP A 155 -7.18 -1.74 -21.10
N LYS A 156 -7.52 -0.62 -21.72
CA LYS A 156 -8.90 -0.31 -22.16
C LYS A 156 -9.10 -0.70 -23.61
N ALA A 157 -8.71 -1.92 -23.99
CA ALA A 157 -8.75 -2.43 -25.36
C ALA A 157 -10.09 -2.21 -26.13
N SER A 158 -11.15 -1.81 -25.44
CA SER A 158 -12.45 -1.49 -26.03
C SER A 158 -12.68 0.02 -26.29
N ARG A 159 -11.72 0.91 -26.00
CA ARG A 159 -11.90 2.39 -26.08
C ARG A 159 -10.98 3.12 -27.04
N SER A 160 -10.04 2.44 -27.69
CA SER A 160 -9.09 3.09 -28.58
C SER A 160 -9.66 3.25 -29.98
N ALA A 161 -10.04 4.47 -30.36
CA ALA A 161 -10.11 4.84 -31.75
C ALA A 161 -8.70 4.70 -32.37
N PRO A 162 -8.56 4.20 -33.62
CA PRO A 162 -7.27 4.06 -34.28
C PRO A 162 -6.65 5.46 -34.46
N GLY A 163 -5.51 5.72 -33.78
CA GLY A 163 -4.76 6.96 -33.88
C GLY A 163 -4.40 7.67 -32.57
N ALA A 164 -4.90 7.24 -31.42
CA ALA A 164 -4.50 7.80 -30.14
C ALA A 164 -3.15 7.18 -29.70
N THR A 165 -2.05 7.87 -29.94
CA THR A 165 -0.77 7.65 -29.26
C THR A 165 -0.85 8.19 -27.84
N ASP A 166 -1.71 7.64 -27.01
CA ASP A 166 -1.67 7.93 -25.59
C ASP A 166 -0.47 7.21 -24.99
N SER A 167 0.49 8.00 -24.52
CA SER A 167 1.56 7.56 -23.61
C SER A 167 0.92 7.17 -22.28
N ASN A 168 0.24 6.03 -22.25
CA ASN A 168 -0.63 5.61 -21.16
C ASN A 168 0.17 5.00 -19.99
N GLY A 169 1.45 5.33 -19.87
CA GLY A 169 2.35 4.88 -18.81
C GLY A 169 2.35 5.80 -17.59
N PHE A 170 3.05 5.36 -16.57
CA PHE A 170 3.42 6.17 -15.42
C PHE A 170 4.76 6.88 -15.66
N HIS A 171 4.91 8.07 -15.09
CA HIS A 171 6.16 8.84 -15.07
C HIS A 171 6.79 8.80 -13.67
N PRO A 172 8.10 9.12 -13.51
CA PRO A 172 8.75 9.13 -12.20
C PRO A 172 8.07 10.02 -11.15
N GLU A 173 7.42 11.11 -11.58
CA GLU A 173 6.63 11.98 -10.71
C GLU A 173 5.42 11.26 -10.10
N HIS A 174 4.75 10.39 -10.87
CA HIS A 174 3.63 9.57 -10.39
C HIS A 174 4.09 8.60 -9.29
N LEU A 175 5.28 8.01 -9.44
CA LEU A 175 5.89 7.21 -8.39
C LEU A 175 6.06 8.04 -7.10
N THR A 176 6.50 9.30 -7.23
CA THR A 176 6.66 10.21 -6.09
C THR A 176 5.33 10.50 -5.39
N HIS A 177 4.24 10.67 -6.14
CA HIS A 177 2.90 10.86 -5.53
C HIS A 177 2.46 9.64 -4.72
N VAL A 178 2.61 8.44 -5.28
CA VAL A 178 2.27 7.18 -4.58
C VAL A 178 3.17 6.96 -3.36
N GLN A 179 4.47 7.26 -3.45
CA GLN A 179 5.38 7.18 -2.31
C GLN A 179 4.98 8.13 -1.18
N ARG A 180 4.60 9.37 -1.50
CA ARG A 180 4.14 10.35 -0.50
C ARG A 180 2.84 9.89 0.18
N ALA A 181 1.86 9.46 -0.61
CA ALA A 181 0.61 8.93 -0.07
C ALA A 181 0.85 7.72 0.85
N THR A 182 1.74 6.80 0.44
CA THR A 182 2.13 5.63 1.25
C THR A 182 2.82 6.05 2.54
N ALA A 183 3.73 7.03 2.50
CA ALA A 183 4.42 7.54 3.69
C ALA A 183 3.45 8.21 4.68
N VAL A 184 2.49 9.00 4.18
CA VAL A 184 1.45 9.61 5.01
C VAL A 184 0.56 8.52 5.62
N LEU A 185 0.13 7.53 4.82
CA LEU A 185 -0.64 6.40 5.34
C LEU A 185 0.11 5.68 6.47
N SER A 186 1.42 5.43 6.31
CA SER A 186 2.27 4.81 7.35
C SER A 186 2.18 5.57 8.67
N GLN A 187 2.35 6.90 8.62
CA GLN A 187 2.28 7.76 9.81
C GLN A 187 0.88 7.76 10.44
N LEU A 188 -0.18 7.81 9.64
CA LEU A 188 -1.55 7.78 10.13
C LEU A 188 -1.89 6.45 10.80
N VAL A 189 -1.44 5.32 10.22
CA VAL A 189 -1.58 3.99 10.81
C VAL A 189 -0.85 3.91 12.14
N GLU A 190 0.41 4.38 12.22
CA GLU A 190 1.17 4.40 13.47
C GLU A 190 0.49 5.24 14.54
N LEU A 191 0.01 6.44 14.18
CA LEU A 191 -0.73 7.32 15.09
C LEU A 191 -2.01 6.64 15.61
N LYS A 192 -2.77 5.99 14.73
CA LYS A 192 -3.98 5.25 15.09
C LYS A 192 -3.67 4.12 16.07
N LEU A 193 -2.63 3.32 15.78
CA LEU A 193 -2.19 2.23 16.65
C LEU A 193 -1.75 2.75 18.02
N LEU A 194 -1.01 3.86 18.04
CA LEU A 194 -0.59 4.50 19.29
C LEU A 194 -1.82 4.97 20.08
N SER A 195 -2.75 5.67 19.44
CA SER A 195 -3.98 6.16 20.09
C SER A 195 -4.80 5.00 20.68
N CYS A 196 -4.95 3.91 19.94
CA CYS A 196 -5.62 2.70 20.46
C CYS A 196 -4.87 2.08 21.65
N THR A 197 -3.53 2.08 21.61
CA THR A 197 -2.71 1.49 22.67
C THR A 197 -2.79 2.24 23.97
N VAL A 198 -2.87 3.59 23.91
CA VAL A 198 -2.97 4.46 25.10
C VAL A 198 -4.41 4.77 25.49
N GLY A 199 -5.39 4.26 24.75
CA GLY A 199 -6.81 4.48 25.04
C GLY A 199 -7.33 5.88 24.69
N TRP A 200 -6.69 6.57 23.72
CA TRP A 200 -7.12 7.89 23.23
C TRP A 200 -8.08 7.82 22.03
N SER A 201 -8.42 6.64 21.59
CA SER A 201 -9.44 6.46 20.54
C SER A 201 -10.83 6.49 21.17
N GLU A 202 -11.66 7.45 20.77
CA GLU A 202 -13.10 7.47 21.02
C GLU A 202 -13.82 6.37 20.22
#